data_195aea3454d6242958544e9e91c0f1ae
#
_entry.id   195aea3454d6242958544e9e91c0f1ae
#
_cell.length_a   1.000
_cell.length_b   1.000
_cell.length_c   1.000
_cell.angle_alpha   90.00
_cell.angle_beta   90.00
_cell.angle_gamma   90.00
#
_symmetry.space_group_name_H-M   'P 1'
#
loop_
_entity.id
_entity.type
_entity.pdbx_description
1 polymer ?
#
loop_
_entity_poly.entity_id
_entity_poly.type
_entity_poly.pdbx_seq_one_letter_code
_entity_poly.pdbx_strand_id
1 'polypeptide(L)'
;MKKLFFLCLGLTATAATTAPVEGWLHMRGPLQTGVSLEKRLQDKIQIEDALWTVDLPGRSTPTVANGRIFIVGHLGEGADLQEGVFCLDADTGEKLWEHKFNDFLSDIIYTRYASSSPTIDPETGNLFYQGTQGLFASFTPDGKMLWQHSLMEALGRMTFPNGRTATPVVDRDLVITRGIMANWGSQGPPWDRFYGFDKKTGELVWAAKPGGRPKDSCFSSPALGWLDGKRVFYATTGDGSVVCANARTGEAIWQVPLFKAGINASV
;
A
#
# COMPACT_ATOMS: atom_id res chain seq x y z
N MET A 1 32.43 22.44 56.17
CA MET A 1 31.39 21.73 55.43
C MET A 1 31.11 22.47 54.12
N LYS A 2 31.67 22.00 53.01
CA LYS A 2 31.43 22.57 51.65
C LYS A 2 30.25 21.87 51.02
N LYS A 3 29.16 22.60 50.72
CA LYS A 3 27.99 22.09 49.98
C LYS A 3 28.30 22.12 48.49
N LEU A 4 28.33 20.96 47.85
CA LEU A 4 28.48 20.80 46.42
C LEU A 4 27.07 20.94 45.79
N PHE A 5 26.85 21.96 44.99
CA PHE A 5 25.63 22.09 44.16
C PHE A 5 25.84 21.37 42.87
N PHE A 6 25.08 20.31 42.60
CA PHE A 6 24.98 19.68 41.27
C PHE A 6 23.95 20.46 40.43
N LEU A 7 24.44 21.11 39.38
CA LEU A 7 23.58 21.72 38.39
C LEU A 7 23.26 20.66 37.34
N CYS A 8 22.05 20.10 37.36
CA CYS A 8 21.54 19.24 36.28
C CYS A 8 21.16 20.14 35.10
N LEU A 9 21.99 20.22 34.07
CA LEU A 9 21.56 20.72 32.77
C LEU A 9 20.65 19.67 32.10
N GLY A 10 19.35 19.93 32.12
CA GLY A 10 18.39 19.17 31.32
C GLY A 10 18.59 19.51 29.83
N LEU A 11 19.17 18.61 29.04
CA LEU A 11 19.10 18.66 27.59
C LEU A 11 17.63 18.38 27.20
N THR A 12 16.88 19.43 26.87
CA THR A 12 15.62 19.28 26.14
C THR A 12 15.99 19.01 24.68
N ALA A 13 15.94 17.77 24.27
CA ALA A 13 15.97 17.41 22.84
C ALA A 13 14.68 17.94 22.21
N THR A 14 14.76 19.07 21.52
CA THR A 14 13.70 19.51 20.59
C THR A 14 13.69 18.52 19.44
N ALA A 15 12.68 17.68 19.38
CA ALA A 15 12.41 16.88 18.19
C ALA A 15 12.17 17.87 17.04
N ALA A 16 13.07 17.89 16.08
CA ALA A 16 12.87 18.63 14.83
C ALA A 16 11.67 17.98 14.13
N THR A 17 10.55 18.67 14.06
CA THR A 17 9.44 18.27 13.21
C THR A 17 9.87 18.49 11.77
N THR A 18 10.25 17.41 11.08
CA THR A 18 10.47 17.45 9.63
C THR A 18 9.15 17.84 8.96
N ALA A 19 9.23 18.73 7.96
CA ALA A 19 8.05 19.07 7.16
C ALA A 19 7.49 17.78 6.52
N PRO A 20 6.16 17.66 6.39
CA PRO A 20 5.56 16.53 5.71
C PRO A 20 6.10 16.37 4.29
N VAL A 21 6.27 15.13 3.86
CA VAL A 21 6.69 14.81 2.50
C VAL A 21 5.56 15.20 1.55
N GLU A 22 5.86 15.99 0.53
CA GLU A 22 4.91 16.40 -0.50
C GLU A 22 5.12 15.60 -1.79
N GLY A 23 4.02 15.38 -2.53
CA GLY A 23 4.06 14.68 -3.80
C GLY A 23 2.81 13.85 -4.06
N TRP A 24 2.89 12.95 -5.02
CA TRP A 24 1.84 11.95 -5.34
C TRP A 24 2.08 10.69 -4.51
N LEU A 25 1.68 10.70 -3.25
CA LEU A 25 2.11 9.73 -2.21
C LEU A 25 1.35 8.40 -2.23
N HIS A 26 0.27 8.29 -2.99
CA HIS A 26 -0.61 7.12 -3.05
C HIS A 26 -1.18 6.97 -4.47
N MET A 27 -1.67 5.78 -4.84
CA MET A 27 -2.28 5.55 -6.16
C MET A 27 -3.36 6.57 -6.55
N ARG A 28 -4.03 7.18 -5.58
CA ARG A 28 -5.04 8.24 -5.77
C ARG A 28 -4.56 9.60 -5.26
N GLY A 29 -3.26 9.83 -5.23
CA GLY A 29 -2.65 11.09 -4.84
C GLY A 29 -2.62 11.35 -3.33
N PRO A 30 -2.15 12.52 -2.92
CA PRO A 30 -1.90 12.84 -1.52
C PRO A 30 -3.17 12.87 -0.66
N LEU A 31 -4.31 13.22 -1.25
CA LEU A 31 -5.61 13.27 -0.58
C LEU A 31 -6.45 12.01 -0.79
N GLN A 32 -5.95 11.01 -1.51
CA GLN A 32 -6.65 9.79 -1.90
C GLN A 32 -7.97 10.02 -2.68
N THR A 33 -8.10 11.18 -3.30
CA THR A 33 -9.31 11.60 -4.05
C THR A 33 -9.16 11.48 -5.56
N GLY A 34 -7.96 11.19 -6.06
CA GLY A 34 -7.64 11.24 -7.49
C GLY A 34 -7.45 12.66 -8.03
N VAL A 35 -7.39 13.65 -7.14
CA VAL A 35 -7.21 15.06 -7.51
C VAL A 35 -5.77 15.47 -7.24
N SER A 36 -5.11 16.03 -8.25
CA SER A 36 -3.83 16.69 -8.10
C SER A 36 -4.00 18.08 -7.52
N LEU A 37 -3.09 18.46 -6.63
CA LEU A 37 -2.98 19.83 -6.12
C LEU A 37 -2.11 20.73 -7.02
N GLU A 38 -1.50 20.15 -8.04
CA GLU A 38 -0.69 20.83 -9.03
C GLU A 38 -1.51 21.87 -9.79
N LYS A 39 -0.87 22.99 -10.07
CA LYS A 39 -1.44 24.11 -10.83
C LYS A 39 -0.62 24.31 -12.12
N ARG A 40 -1.24 24.89 -13.12
CA ARG A 40 -0.61 25.20 -14.41
C ARG A 40 -0.17 23.96 -15.19
N LEU A 41 -0.95 22.89 -15.09
CA LEU A 41 -0.78 21.74 -15.95
C LEU A 41 -1.04 22.15 -17.41
N GLN A 42 -0.33 21.53 -18.33
CA GLN A 42 -0.55 21.72 -19.77
C GLN A 42 -1.92 21.15 -20.16
N ASP A 43 -2.67 21.88 -20.98
CA ASP A 43 -3.98 21.43 -21.47
C ASP A 43 -3.86 20.26 -22.46
N LYS A 44 -2.68 20.09 -23.07
CA LYS A 44 -2.38 19.01 -24.01
C LYS A 44 -0.98 18.47 -23.75
N ILE A 45 -0.89 17.17 -23.64
CA ILE A 45 0.36 16.43 -23.50
C ILE A 45 0.45 15.46 -24.68
N GLN A 46 1.56 15.49 -25.42
CA GLN A 46 1.87 14.56 -26.50
C GLN A 46 2.91 13.55 -26.01
N ILE A 47 3.02 12.42 -26.71
CA ILE A 47 4.01 11.38 -26.33
C ILE A 47 5.44 11.91 -26.49
N GLU A 48 5.63 12.83 -27.43
CA GLU A 48 6.91 13.49 -27.74
C GLU A 48 7.36 14.48 -26.64
N ASP A 49 6.44 14.84 -25.74
CA ASP A 49 6.73 15.69 -24.57
C ASP A 49 7.37 14.90 -23.42
N ALA A 50 7.46 13.56 -23.55
CA ALA A 50 8.06 12.72 -22.53
C ALA A 50 9.56 13.03 -22.38
N LEU A 51 9.98 13.35 -21.15
CA LEU A 51 11.39 13.60 -20.84
C LEU A 51 12.23 12.34 -20.99
N TRP A 52 11.67 11.20 -20.64
CA TRP A 52 12.28 9.87 -20.71
C TRP A 52 11.22 8.77 -20.69
N THR A 53 11.62 7.56 -21.04
CA THR A 53 10.80 6.35 -20.98
C THR A 53 11.59 5.20 -20.39
N VAL A 54 10.96 4.36 -19.58
CA VAL A 54 11.54 3.14 -19.02
C VAL A 54 10.62 1.96 -19.31
N ASP A 55 11.18 0.87 -19.85
CA ASP A 55 10.45 -0.37 -20.05
C ASP A 55 10.38 -1.16 -18.75
N LEU A 56 9.25 -1.09 -18.08
CA LEU A 56 8.98 -1.80 -16.84
C LEU A 56 7.52 -2.29 -16.84
N PRO A 57 7.29 -3.55 -17.25
CA PRO A 57 5.95 -4.12 -17.28
C PRO A 57 5.30 -4.12 -15.90
N GLY A 58 4.01 -3.78 -15.86
CA GLY A 58 3.23 -3.77 -14.60
C GLY A 58 1.90 -3.04 -14.75
N ARG A 59 1.17 -2.98 -13.65
CA ARG A 59 -0.14 -2.28 -13.56
C ARG A 59 -0.20 -1.31 -12.38
N SER A 60 0.95 -1.06 -11.77
CA SER A 60 1.13 -0.16 -10.65
C SER A 60 0.95 1.30 -11.09
N THR A 61 0.37 2.10 -10.22
CA THR A 61 0.43 3.57 -10.37
C THR A 61 1.72 4.04 -9.71
N PRO A 62 2.55 4.84 -10.40
CA PRO A 62 3.73 5.44 -9.79
C PRO A 62 3.34 6.35 -8.63
N THR A 63 4.17 6.37 -7.59
CA THR A 63 4.13 7.41 -6.54
C THR A 63 5.38 8.26 -6.63
N VAL A 64 5.25 9.54 -6.32
CA VAL A 64 6.31 10.55 -6.56
C VAL A 64 6.52 11.38 -5.32
N ALA A 65 7.74 11.48 -4.86
CA ALA A 65 8.14 12.37 -3.77
C ALA A 65 9.63 12.72 -3.85
N ASN A 66 9.98 13.95 -3.51
CA ASN A 66 11.36 14.40 -3.37
C ASN A 66 12.25 14.05 -4.57
N GLY A 67 11.78 14.29 -5.81
CA GLY A 67 12.54 14.02 -7.03
C GLY A 67 12.70 12.53 -7.36
N ARG A 68 11.93 11.65 -6.73
CA ARG A 68 11.98 10.20 -6.95
C ARG A 68 10.63 9.67 -7.35
N ILE A 69 10.64 8.68 -8.24
CA ILE A 69 9.47 7.90 -8.64
C ILE A 69 9.63 6.50 -8.09
N PHE A 70 8.59 6.02 -7.42
CA PHE A 70 8.53 4.65 -6.94
C PHE A 70 7.41 3.91 -7.66
N ILE A 71 7.73 2.75 -8.18
CA ILE A 71 6.80 1.94 -8.99
C ILE A 71 7.01 0.45 -8.72
N VAL A 72 5.95 -0.32 -8.87
CA VAL A 72 6.01 -1.79 -8.85
C VAL A 72 5.97 -2.29 -10.29
N GLY A 73 6.85 -3.21 -10.61
CA GLY A 73 6.93 -3.85 -11.92
C GLY A 73 7.25 -5.33 -11.80
N HIS A 74 7.29 -6.03 -12.93
CA HIS A 74 7.74 -7.42 -12.97
C HIS A 74 8.78 -7.62 -14.07
N LEU A 75 9.63 -8.60 -13.87
CA LEU A 75 10.72 -8.97 -14.79
C LEU A 75 10.75 -10.49 -14.94
N GLY A 76 11.28 -10.96 -16.05
CA GLY A 76 11.39 -12.39 -16.35
C GLY A 76 10.06 -13.03 -16.74
N GLU A 77 10.11 -14.31 -17.03
CA GLU A 77 8.98 -15.11 -17.46
C GLU A 77 9.05 -16.52 -16.84
N GLY A 78 7.90 -17.17 -16.72
CA GLY A 78 7.85 -18.54 -16.23
C GLY A 78 8.46 -18.71 -14.84
N ALA A 79 9.50 -19.55 -14.73
CA ALA A 79 10.18 -19.82 -13.47
C ALA A 79 11.07 -18.66 -12.98
N ASP A 80 11.46 -17.78 -13.88
CA ASP A 80 12.31 -16.62 -13.59
C ASP A 80 11.51 -15.33 -13.31
N LEU A 81 10.19 -15.45 -13.19
CA LEU A 81 9.32 -14.33 -12.92
C LEU A 81 9.63 -13.72 -11.54
N GLN A 82 9.91 -12.43 -11.53
CA GLN A 82 10.15 -11.65 -10.34
C GLN A 82 9.25 -10.40 -10.36
N GLU A 83 8.65 -10.09 -9.24
CA GLU A 83 8.00 -8.81 -8.98
C GLU A 83 8.94 -7.94 -8.15
N GLY A 84 8.92 -6.63 -8.35
CA GLY A 84 9.81 -5.76 -7.60
C GLY A 84 9.31 -4.34 -7.43
N VAL A 85 9.93 -3.67 -6.47
CA VAL A 85 9.82 -2.22 -6.25
C VAL A 85 11.04 -1.55 -6.84
N PHE A 86 10.82 -0.52 -7.63
CA PHE A 86 11.84 0.24 -8.33
C PHE A 86 11.76 1.70 -7.91
N CYS A 87 12.92 2.31 -7.68
CA CYS A 87 13.05 3.75 -7.49
C CYS A 87 13.82 4.33 -8.67
N LEU A 88 13.22 5.32 -9.30
CA LEU A 88 13.80 6.05 -10.41
C LEU A 88 13.99 7.52 -10.03
N ASP A 89 14.99 8.14 -10.60
CA ASP A 89 15.13 9.59 -10.59
C ASP A 89 14.02 10.21 -11.44
N ALA A 90 13.33 11.21 -10.90
CA ALA A 90 12.15 11.78 -11.56
C ALA A 90 12.50 12.62 -12.80
N ASP A 91 13.69 13.20 -12.87
CA ASP A 91 14.11 14.06 -13.96
C ASP A 91 14.73 13.27 -15.12
N THR A 92 15.42 12.18 -14.82
CA THR A 92 16.20 11.41 -15.81
C THR A 92 15.65 10.03 -16.14
N GLY A 93 14.82 9.46 -15.26
CA GLY A 93 14.37 8.07 -15.37
C GLY A 93 15.44 7.04 -14.98
N GLU A 94 16.63 7.49 -14.52
CA GLU A 94 17.69 6.58 -14.08
C GLU A 94 17.24 5.76 -12.86
N LYS A 95 17.52 4.45 -12.90
CA LYS A 95 17.21 3.58 -11.79
C LYS A 95 18.19 3.80 -10.64
N LEU A 96 17.69 4.30 -9.51
CA LEU A 96 18.46 4.58 -8.31
C LEU A 96 18.65 3.32 -7.45
N TRP A 97 17.60 2.51 -7.30
CA TRP A 97 17.64 1.23 -6.62
C TRP A 97 16.46 0.33 -7.03
N GLU A 98 16.59 -0.96 -6.75
CA GLU A 98 15.52 -1.94 -6.94
C GLU A 98 15.57 -3.03 -5.86
N HIS A 99 14.39 -3.56 -5.50
CA HIS A 99 14.24 -4.81 -4.77
C HIS A 99 13.37 -5.75 -5.57
N LYS A 100 13.87 -6.94 -5.86
CA LYS A 100 13.17 -7.98 -6.61
C LYS A 100 12.89 -9.18 -5.71
N PHE A 101 11.72 -9.74 -5.90
CA PHE A 101 11.23 -10.89 -5.17
C PHE A 101 10.76 -11.95 -6.16
N ASN A 102 11.14 -13.20 -5.92
CA ASN A 102 10.64 -14.28 -6.75
C ASN A 102 9.12 -14.33 -6.66
N ASP A 103 8.48 -14.51 -7.77
CA ASP A 103 7.04 -14.68 -7.86
C ASP A 103 6.70 -16.05 -8.48
N PHE A 104 5.46 -16.45 -8.39
CA PHE A 104 4.95 -17.65 -9.02
C PHE A 104 3.78 -17.30 -9.95
N LEU A 105 3.53 -18.15 -10.91
CA LEU A 105 2.40 -17.98 -11.83
C LEU A 105 1.07 -18.13 -11.09
N SER A 106 0.59 -17.03 -10.52
CA SER A 106 -0.70 -16.99 -9.82
C SER A 106 -1.88 -16.79 -10.75
N ASP A 107 -1.63 -16.29 -11.97
CA ASP A 107 -2.63 -16.06 -13.00
C ASP A 107 -2.05 -16.28 -14.41
N ILE A 108 -2.17 -17.51 -14.91
CA ILE A 108 -1.61 -17.92 -16.21
C ILE A 108 -2.29 -17.20 -17.38
N ILE A 109 -3.57 -16.81 -17.23
CA ILE A 109 -4.38 -16.29 -18.34
C ILE A 109 -4.24 -14.78 -18.52
N TYR A 110 -4.07 -14.04 -17.42
CA TYR A 110 -4.21 -12.58 -17.43
C TYR A 110 -2.93 -11.82 -17.09
N THR A 111 -1.87 -12.48 -16.70
CA THR A 111 -0.57 -11.87 -16.31
C THR A 111 -0.74 -10.64 -15.40
N ARG A 112 -1.41 -10.81 -14.26
CA ARG A 112 -1.83 -9.72 -13.37
C ARG A 112 -0.84 -9.46 -12.23
N TYR A 113 0.42 -9.40 -12.57
CA TYR A 113 1.49 -9.05 -11.66
C TYR A 113 1.63 -7.55 -11.49
N ALA A 114 2.33 -7.13 -10.45
CA ALA A 114 2.62 -5.72 -10.17
C ALA A 114 1.34 -4.84 -10.22
N SER A 115 0.25 -5.30 -9.58
CA SER A 115 -1.04 -4.62 -9.58
C SER A 115 -1.23 -3.68 -8.38
N SER A 116 -0.49 -3.88 -7.31
CA SER A 116 -0.41 -2.96 -6.17
C SER A 116 0.47 -1.76 -6.51
N SER A 117 0.23 -0.63 -5.88
CA SER A 117 1.09 0.54 -5.99
C SER A 117 1.86 0.77 -4.68
N PRO A 118 3.07 1.31 -4.73
CA PRO A 118 3.73 1.74 -3.50
C PRO A 118 2.92 2.85 -2.84
N THR A 119 3.01 2.95 -1.53
CA THR A 119 2.45 4.07 -0.76
C THR A 119 3.55 4.71 0.06
N ILE A 120 3.62 6.03 0.03
CA ILE A 120 4.63 6.81 0.74
C ILE A 120 4.03 7.36 2.02
N ASP A 121 4.73 7.20 3.14
CA ASP A 121 4.38 7.82 4.41
C ASP A 121 4.65 9.33 4.35
N PRO A 122 3.65 10.19 4.55
CA PRO A 122 3.85 11.63 4.52
C PRO A 122 4.75 12.18 5.64
N GLU A 123 4.97 11.42 6.72
CA GLU A 123 5.81 11.85 7.84
C GLU A 123 7.28 11.53 7.62
N THR A 124 7.59 10.36 7.07
CA THR A 124 8.95 9.82 7.02
C THR A 124 9.50 9.66 5.61
N GLY A 125 8.63 9.64 4.60
CA GLY A 125 8.98 9.27 3.24
C GLY A 125 9.17 7.76 3.02
N ASN A 126 9.00 6.95 4.04
CA ASN A 126 9.12 5.50 3.91
C ASN A 126 8.03 4.93 3.00
N LEU A 127 8.38 3.87 2.29
CA LEU A 127 7.48 3.19 1.37
C LEU A 127 6.88 1.95 2.02
N PHE A 128 5.65 1.66 1.63
CA PHE A 128 4.96 0.41 1.92
C PHE A 128 4.52 -0.24 0.61
N TYR A 129 4.78 -1.52 0.49
CA TYR A 129 4.52 -2.31 -0.70
C TYR A 129 3.91 -3.66 -0.34
N GLN A 130 2.88 -4.06 -1.07
CA GLN A 130 2.30 -5.39 -0.98
C GLN A 130 2.38 -6.08 -2.35
N GLY A 131 3.16 -7.14 -2.41
CA GLY A 131 3.37 -7.94 -3.63
C GLY A 131 2.28 -8.99 -3.86
N THR A 132 2.27 -9.50 -5.07
CA THR A 132 1.31 -10.50 -5.56
C THR A 132 1.32 -11.79 -4.73
N GLN A 133 2.47 -12.24 -4.25
CA GLN A 133 2.60 -13.40 -3.36
C GLN A 133 2.24 -13.14 -1.89
N GLY A 134 1.83 -11.91 -1.54
CA GLY A 134 1.55 -11.54 -0.17
C GLY A 134 2.78 -11.11 0.61
N LEU A 135 3.89 -10.81 -0.05
CA LEU A 135 4.97 -10.08 0.58
C LEU A 135 4.46 -8.69 0.96
N PHE A 136 4.62 -8.31 2.21
CA PHE A 136 4.32 -6.96 2.69
C PHE A 136 5.57 -6.39 3.31
N ALA A 137 6.06 -5.27 2.79
CA ALA A 137 7.37 -4.74 3.15
C ALA A 137 7.37 -3.21 3.27
N SER A 138 8.30 -2.69 4.06
CA SER A 138 8.60 -1.27 4.19
C SER A 138 10.06 -0.99 3.88
N PHE A 139 10.30 0.13 3.20
CA PHE A 139 11.63 0.60 2.81
C PHE A 139 11.81 2.07 3.16
N THR A 140 13.05 2.48 3.42
CA THR A 140 13.39 3.91 3.40
C THR A 140 13.35 4.45 1.97
N PRO A 141 13.30 5.79 1.78
CA PRO A 141 13.41 6.39 0.44
C PRO A 141 14.68 5.96 -0.33
N ASP A 142 15.75 5.61 0.39
CA ASP A 142 17.03 5.18 -0.18
C ASP A 142 17.12 3.66 -0.43
N GLY A 143 15.99 2.95 -0.27
CA GLY A 143 15.89 1.53 -0.60
C GLY A 143 16.35 0.58 0.52
N LYS A 144 16.67 1.06 1.73
CA LYS A 144 16.95 0.16 2.84
C LYS A 144 15.65 -0.48 3.33
N MET A 145 15.59 -1.80 3.34
CA MET A 145 14.46 -2.54 3.92
C MET A 145 14.41 -2.31 5.43
N LEU A 146 13.25 -1.91 5.93
CA LEU A 146 12.98 -1.70 7.35
C LEU A 146 12.41 -2.96 7.98
N TRP A 147 11.41 -3.54 7.34
CA TRP A 147 10.79 -4.81 7.74
C TRP A 147 10.06 -5.45 6.55
N GLN A 148 9.81 -6.74 6.65
CA GLN A 148 9.00 -7.51 5.69
C GLN A 148 8.26 -8.65 6.36
N HIS A 149 7.10 -9.02 5.81
CA HIS A 149 6.30 -10.15 6.20
C HIS A 149 5.79 -10.92 4.99
N SER A 150 5.79 -12.22 5.08
CA SER A 150 4.96 -13.07 4.22
C SER A 150 3.56 -13.15 4.84
N LEU A 151 2.58 -12.49 4.23
CA LEU A 151 1.19 -12.58 4.71
C LEU A 151 0.64 -14.01 4.57
N MET A 152 1.21 -14.81 3.66
CA MET A 152 0.85 -16.22 3.51
C MET A 152 1.29 -17.03 4.74
N GLU A 153 2.51 -16.87 5.17
CA GLU A 153 3.05 -17.60 6.32
C GLU A 153 2.53 -17.05 7.65
N ALA A 154 2.57 -15.73 7.83
CA ALA A 154 2.21 -15.11 9.09
C ALA A 154 0.70 -15.16 9.40
N LEU A 155 -0.16 -15.14 8.37
CA LEU A 155 -1.61 -14.97 8.55
C LEU A 155 -2.42 -16.14 7.97
N GLY A 156 -1.77 -17.22 7.55
CA GLY A 156 -2.42 -18.41 7.00
C GLY A 156 -3.12 -18.16 5.66
N ARG A 157 -2.65 -17.19 4.89
CA ARG A 157 -3.15 -16.93 3.55
C ARG A 157 -2.44 -17.83 2.55
N MET A 158 -3.17 -18.66 1.85
CA MET A 158 -2.58 -19.65 0.95
C MET A 158 -2.24 -19.12 -0.44
N THR A 159 -3.10 -18.26 -1.01
CA THR A 159 -2.85 -17.64 -2.33
C THR A 159 -3.56 -16.29 -2.45
N PHE A 160 -3.05 -15.43 -3.31
CA PHE A 160 -3.79 -14.26 -3.78
C PHE A 160 -4.56 -14.65 -5.04
N PRO A 161 -5.90 -14.62 -5.05
CA PRO A 161 -6.67 -14.97 -6.23
C PRO A 161 -6.24 -14.10 -7.41
N ASN A 162 -5.81 -14.73 -8.50
CA ASN A 162 -5.42 -14.07 -9.74
C ASN A 162 -4.33 -13.00 -9.61
N GLY A 163 -3.42 -13.11 -8.66
CA GLY A 163 -2.32 -12.17 -8.52
C GLY A 163 -2.71 -10.73 -8.20
N ARG A 164 -3.95 -10.49 -7.80
CA ARG A 164 -4.44 -9.14 -7.54
C ARG A 164 -4.24 -8.76 -6.08
N THR A 165 -3.63 -7.60 -5.86
CA THR A 165 -3.38 -7.04 -4.54
C THR A 165 -3.89 -5.61 -4.43
N ALA A 166 -4.38 -5.26 -3.25
CA ALA A 166 -4.75 -3.89 -2.93
C ALA A 166 -3.52 -3.06 -2.60
N THR A 167 -3.58 -1.79 -2.94
CA THR A 167 -2.59 -0.81 -2.49
C THR A 167 -2.80 -0.52 -1.01
N PRO A 168 -1.76 -0.59 -0.16
CA PRO A 168 -1.85 -0.23 1.24
C PRO A 168 -2.11 1.27 1.42
N VAL A 169 -2.68 1.66 2.57
CA VAL A 169 -2.86 3.07 2.94
C VAL A 169 -2.22 3.36 4.28
N VAL A 170 -1.61 4.52 4.43
CA VAL A 170 -1.00 4.98 5.69
C VAL A 170 -1.98 5.85 6.44
N ASP A 171 -2.21 5.55 7.72
CA ASP A 171 -3.00 6.37 8.65
C ASP A 171 -2.24 6.58 9.96
N ARG A 172 -1.59 7.72 10.11
CA ARG A 172 -0.78 8.07 11.29
C ARG A 172 0.33 7.03 11.55
N ASP A 173 0.21 6.27 12.64
CA ASP A 173 1.13 5.21 13.06
C ASP A 173 0.85 3.85 12.43
N LEU A 174 -0.23 3.72 11.66
CA LEU A 174 -0.63 2.48 11.02
C LEU A 174 -0.43 2.50 9.51
N VAL A 175 -0.14 1.34 8.97
CA VAL A 175 -0.34 1.02 7.56
C VAL A 175 -1.41 -0.07 7.46
N ILE A 176 -2.45 0.20 6.66
CA ILE A 176 -3.61 -0.66 6.51
C ILE A 176 -3.54 -1.34 5.14
N THR A 177 -3.66 -2.65 5.15
CA THR A 177 -3.71 -3.46 3.93
C THR A 177 -4.80 -4.52 4.03
N ARG A 178 -4.99 -5.28 2.96
CA ARG A 178 -5.98 -6.36 2.95
C ARG A 178 -5.41 -7.64 2.35
N GLY A 179 -6.01 -8.75 2.74
CA GLY A 179 -5.83 -10.04 2.12
C GLY A 179 -7.20 -10.70 1.91
N ILE A 180 -7.37 -11.30 0.75
CA ILE A 180 -8.59 -12.03 0.41
C ILE A 180 -8.26 -13.45 -0.02
N MET A 181 -9.10 -14.39 0.36
CA MET A 181 -9.12 -15.74 -0.17
C MET A 181 -10.54 -16.02 -0.66
N ALA A 182 -10.72 -16.07 -1.98
CA ALA A 182 -11.99 -16.40 -2.59
C ALA A 182 -12.25 -17.91 -2.56
N ASN A 183 -13.51 -18.30 -2.75
CA ASN A 183 -13.92 -19.71 -2.75
C ASN A 183 -13.68 -20.35 -4.12
N TRP A 184 -12.43 -20.43 -4.54
CA TRP A 184 -12.04 -21.08 -5.79
C TRP A 184 -11.38 -22.42 -5.50
N GLY A 185 -12.21 -23.45 -5.34
CA GLY A 185 -11.76 -24.78 -5.01
C GLY A 185 -11.65 -25.06 -3.51
N SER A 186 -10.96 -26.13 -3.15
CA SER A 186 -10.94 -26.72 -1.81
C SER A 186 -9.79 -26.23 -0.92
N GLN A 187 -9.15 -25.13 -1.24
CA GLN A 187 -7.91 -24.70 -0.55
C GLN A 187 -8.14 -24.09 0.84
N GLY A 188 -9.37 -23.94 1.27
CA GLY A 188 -9.72 -23.43 2.59
C GLY A 188 -10.97 -22.56 2.59
N PRO A 189 -11.47 -22.17 3.77
CA PRO A 189 -12.65 -21.32 3.85
C PRO A 189 -12.36 -19.92 3.31
N PRO A 190 -13.24 -19.37 2.46
CA PRO A 190 -13.05 -18.04 1.92
C PRO A 190 -13.14 -16.99 3.03
N TRP A 191 -12.29 -15.97 2.94
CA TRP A 191 -12.28 -14.83 3.84
C TRP A 191 -11.75 -13.57 3.16
N ASP A 192 -12.23 -12.43 3.63
CA ASP A 192 -11.80 -11.10 3.23
C ASP A 192 -11.47 -10.31 4.51
N ARG A 193 -10.21 -9.99 4.70
CA ARG A 193 -9.72 -9.35 5.92
C ARG A 193 -8.91 -8.12 5.61
N PHE A 194 -9.04 -7.15 6.51
CA PHE A 194 -8.16 -6.01 6.58
C PHE A 194 -7.25 -6.15 7.79
N TYR A 195 -6.06 -5.60 7.68
CA TYR A 195 -5.02 -5.67 8.68
C TYR A 195 -4.43 -4.28 8.89
N GLY A 196 -4.26 -3.86 10.13
CA GLY A 196 -3.50 -2.69 10.51
C GLY A 196 -2.19 -3.12 11.15
N PHE A 197 -1.09 -2.68 10.56
CA PHE A 197 0.25 -2.91 11.08
C PHE A 197 0.82 -1.59 11.62
N ASP A 198 1.61 -1.64 12.68
CA ASP A 198 2.46 -0.52 13.08
C ASP A 198 3.43 -0.20 11.93
N LYS A 199 3.41 1.03 11.44
CA LYS A 199 4.19 1.41 10.26
C LYS A 199 5.71 1.39 10.48
N LYS A 200 6.18 1.48 11.73
CA LYS A 200 7.60 1.51 12.09
C LYS A 200 8.16 0.11 12.30
N THR A 201 7.42 -0.73 13.00
CA THR A 201 7.88 -2.07 13.41
C THR A 201 7.41 -3.17 12.49
N GLY A 202 6.31 -2.97 11.75
CA GLY A 202 5.65 -4.00 10.97
C GLY A 202 4.83 -4.97 11.84
N GLU A 203 4.66 -4.72 13.14
CA GLU A 203 3.87 -5.58 14.01
C GLU A 203 2.37 -5.45 13.70
N LEU A 204 1.67 -6.59 13.71
CA LEU A 204 0.22 -6.62 13.51
C LEU A 204 -0.48 -6.03 14.75
N VAL A 205 -1.20 -4.92 14.55
CA VAL A 205 -1.97 -4.25 15.60
C VAL A 205 -3.40 -4.78 15.67
N TRP A 206 -4.03 -4.96 14.49
CA TRP A 206 -5.38 -5.50 14.41
C TRP A 206 -5.62 -6.25 13.09
N ALA A 207 -6.57 -7.20 13.14
CA ALA A 207 -7.09 -7.93 11.98
C ALA A 207 -8.62 -7.98 12.08
N ALA A 208 -9.33 -7.60 11.03
CA ALA A 208 -10.78 -7.49 11.03
C ALA A 208 -11.42 -7.97 9.73
N LYS A 209 -12.70 -8.34 9.81
CA LYS A 209 -13.56 -8.72 8.69
C LYS A 209 -14.76 -7.79 8.65
N PRO A 210 -14.63 -6.57 8.12
CA PRO A 210 -15.75 -5.63 8.11
C PRO A 210 -16.88 -6.01 7.13
N GLY A 211 -16.61 -6.88 6.15
CA GLY A 211 -17.58 -7.44 5.22
C GLY A 211 -17.99 -8.87 5.55
N GLY A 212 -18.83 -9.44 4.69
CA GLY A 212 -19.30 -10.81 4.78
C GLY A 212 -18.33 -11.82 4.13
N ARG A 213 -18.85 -13.06 3.95
CA ARG A 213 -18.11 -14.13 3.27
C ARG A 213 -17.91 -13.75 1.79
N PRO A 214 -16.68 -13.71 1.30
CA PRO A 214 -16.43 -13.32 -0.10
C PRO A 214 -17.01 -14.35 -1.06
N LYS A 215 -17.62 -13.85 -2.11
CA LYS A 215 -18.17 -14.62 -3.23
C LYS A 215 -17.20 -14.66 -4.40
N ASP A 216 -16.35 -13.64 -4.49
CA ASP A 216 -15.33 -13.51 -5.52
C ASP A 216 -14.12 -12.70 -4.97
N SER A 217 -13.10 -12.54 -5.79
CA SER A 217 -11.94 -11.70 -5.47
C SER A 217 -12.35 -10.23 -5.30
N CYS A 218 -11.61 -9.52 -4.48
CA CYS A 218 -11.67 -8.08 -4.35
C CYS A 218 -10.28 -7.54 -4.04
N PHE A 219 -9.83 -6.60 -4.83
CA PHE A 219 -8.50 -5.96 -4.67
C PHE A 219 -8.61 -4.44 -4.61
N SER A 220 -9.80 -3.92 -4.29
CA SER A 220 -9.97 -2.49 -4.04
C SER A 220 -9.12 -2.03 -2.87
N SER A 221 -8.50 -0.88 -3.02
CA SER A 221 -7.77 -0.23 -1.93
C SER A 221 -8.73 0.51 -1.01
N PRO A 222 -8.51 0.50 0.30
CA PRO A 222 -9.31 1.30 1.22
C PRO A 222 -9.08 2.80 0.99
N ALA A 223 -10.12 3.60 1.21
CA ALA A 223 -10.05 5.06 1.22
C ALA A 223 -10.27 5.58 2.63
N LEU A 224 -9.37 6.43 3.10
CA LEU A 224 -9.43 7.00 4.44
C LEU A 224 -10.40 8.18 4.51
N GLY A 225 -11.10 8.31 5.62
CA GLY A 225 -12.05 9.40 5.84
C GLY A 225 -12.30 9.70 7.31
N TRP A 226 -13.33 10.50 7.55
CA TRP A 226 -13.82 10.83 8.87
C TRP A 226 -15.34 10.63 8.91
N LEU A 227 -15.82 10.03 10.00
CA LEU A 227 -17.24 9.87 10.28
C LEU A 227 -17.48 10.23 11.75
N ASP A 228 -18.26 11.26 12.01
CA ASP A 228 -18.60 11.72 13.37
C ASP A 228 -17.36 11.89 14.28
N GLY A 229 -16.31 12.52 13.75
CA GLY A 229 -15.05 12.74 14.46
C GLY A 229 -14.16 11.50 14.64
N LYS A 230 -14.57 10.34 14.12
CA LYS A 230 -13.78 9.11 14.14
C LYS A 230 -13.04 8.92 12.83
N ARG A 231 -11.79 8.47 12.91
CA ARG A 231 -11.02 8.09 11.73
C ARG A 231 -11.49 6.75 11.22
N VAL A 232 -11.90 6.70 9.95
CA VAL A 232 -12.47 5.51 9.31
C VAL A 232 -11.79 5.22 7.99
N PHE A 233 -11.99 4.02 7.49
CA PHE A 233 -11.77 3.70 6.08
C PHE A 233 -13.07 3.17 5.45
N TYR A 234 -13.21 3.48 4.17
CA TYR A 234 -14.25 2.93 3.31
C TYR A 234 -13.60 1.92 2.37
N ALA A 235 -14.27 0.80 2.14
CA ALA A 235 -13.78 -0.21 1.21
C ALA A 235 -14.95 -0.97 0.59
N THR A 236 -14.70 -1.51 -0.59
CA THR A 236 -15.56 -2.54 -1.18
C THR A 236 -15.04 -3.91 -0.77
N THR A 237 -15.91 -4.90 -0.75
CA THR A 237 -15.60 -6.23 -0.23
C THR A 237 -15.94 -7.35 -1.22
N GLY A 238 -15.35 -8.52 -1.00
CA GLY A 238 -15.52 -9.70 -1.84
C GLY A 238 -16.93 -10.31 -1.79
N ASP A 239 -17.75 -9.91 -0.83
CA ASP A 239 -19.17 -10.32 -0.74
C ASP A 239 -20.12 -9.38 -1.52
N GLY A 240 -19.58 -8.31 -2.12
CA GLY A 240 -20.34 -7.33 -2.89
C GLY A 240 -20.87 -6.16 -2.08
N SER A 241 -20.30 -5.91 -0.92
CA SER A 241 -20.70 -4.78 -0.05
C SER A 241 -19.73 -3.61 -0.15
N VAL A 242 -20.22 -2.45 0.28
CA VAL A 242 -19.40 -1.31 0.73
C VAL A 242 -19.43 -1.29 2.24
N VAL A 243 -18.28 -1.09 2.85
CA VAL A 243 -18.13 -1.03 4.30
C VAL A 243 -17.53 0.30 4.73
N CYS A 244 -17.93 0.77 5.91
CA CYS A 244 -17.21 1.77 6.68
C CYS A 244 -16.70 1.11 7.95
N ALA A 245 -15.42 1.19 8.20
CA ALA A 245 -14.81 0.60 9.37
C ALA A 245 -13.89 1.57 10.10
N ASN A 246 -13.75 1.39 11.40
CA ASN A 246 -12.84 2.17 12.22
C ASN A 246 -11.39 1.90 11.79
N ALA A 247 -10.65 2.92 11.40
CA ALA A 247 -9.26 2.77 10.95
C ALA A 247 -8.31 2.31 12.06
N ARG A 248 -8.68 2.46 13.33
CA ARG A 248 -7.84 2.10 14.48
C ARG A 248 -8.06 0.68 15.00
N THR A 249 -9.19 0.04 14.66
CA THR A 249 -9.56 -1.28 15.15
C THR A 249 -9.99 -2.25 14.04
N GLY A 250 -10.27 -1.74 12.85
CA GLY A 250 -10.83 -2.51 11.74
C GLY A 250 -12.31 -2.89 11.90
N GLU A 251 -12.95 -2.54 13.04
CA GLU A 251 -14.35 -2.88 13.31
C GLU A 251 -15.30 -2.17 12.36
N ALA A 252 -16.25 -2.90 11.80
CA ALA A 252 -17.28 -2.35 10.95
C ALA A 252 -18.20 -1.41 11.73
N ILE A 253 -18.42 -0.21 11.19
CA ILE A 253 -19.42 0.74 11.68
C ILE A 253 -20.74 0.50 10.95
N TRP A 254 -20.65 0.29 9.63
CA TRP A 254 -21.79 -0.13 8.81
C TRP A 254 -21.30 -0.92 7.58
N GLN A 255 -22.22 -1.69 7.03
CA GLN A 255 -22.05 -2.47 5.79
C GLN A 255 -23.32 -2.33 4.95
N VAL A 256 -23.15 -2.07 3.66
CA VAL A 256 -24.25 -1.98 2.70
C VAL A 256 -23.99 -2.95 1.56
N PRO A 257 -24.78 -4.02 1.41
CA PRO A 257 -24.67 -4.93 0.28
C PRO A 257 -25.22 -4.25 -0.99
N LEU A 258 -24.42 -4.16 -2.04
CA LEU A 258 -24.78 -3.52 -3.30
C LEU A 258 -24.85 -4.49 -4.47
N PHE A 259 -23.98 -5.51 -4.48
CA PHE A 259 -23.81 -6.42 -5.61
C PHE A 259 -23.79 -7.89 -5.21
N LYS A 260 -24.01 -8.76 -6.20
CA LYS A 260 -24.04 -10.20 -5.99
C LYS A 260 -22.64 -10.84 -5.96
N ALA A 261 -21.61 -10.14 -6.44
CA ALA A 261 -20.22 -10.61 -6.51
C ALA A 261 -19.28 -9.56 -5.89
N GLY A 262 -17.98 -9.90 -5.79
CA GLY A 262 -16.97 -8.99 -5.27
C GLY A 262 -16.82 -7.71 -6.10
N ILE A 263 -16.52 -6.62 -5.44
CA ILE A 263 -16.34 -5.30 -6.07
C ILE A 263 -14.86 -4.97 -6.08
N ASN A 264 -14.30 -4.77 -7.27
CA ASN A 264 -12.87 -4.47 -7.46
C ASN A 264 -12.56 -2.97 -7.55
N ALA A 265 -13.57 -2.14 -7.79
CA ALA A 265 -13.41 -0.69 -7.78
C ALA A 265 -13.19 -0.18 -6.34
N SER A 266 -12.21 0.70 -6.16
CA SER A 266 -12.00 1.41 -4.89
C SER A 266 -13.06 2.51 -4.72
N VAL A 267 -13.40 2.82 -3.47
CA VAL A 267 -14.39 3.86 -3.10
C VAL A 267 -13.84 5.24 -3.34
#